data_72b3b445292b56f22a005ff5898769a9
#
_entry.id   72b3b445292b56f22a005ff5898769a9
#
_cell.length_a   1.000
_cell.length_b   1.000
_cell.length_c   1.000
_cell.angle_alpha   90.00
_cell.angle_beta   90.00
_cell.angle_gamma   90.00
#
_symmetry.space_group_name_H-M   'P 1'
#
loop_
_entity.id
_entity.type
_entity.pdbx_description
1 polymer ?
#
loop_
_entity_poly.entity_id
_entity_poly.type
_entity_poly.pdbx_seq_one_letter_code
_entity_poly.pdbx_strand_id
1 'polypeptide(L)'
;MEENKSILSSLNYDKNNRYHRWIRTGIITLLSLIVLVLLWWNIALIVSTPAIPTPGRTWDALVDLFTYGDAVSGMTMWAHIWASLKRFISGFIIAMLIAVPFGLLLGYSKTLKEFSDPALEIIRPIAPIAWAPVLLFSVGYTWGPILVVVIGIFFPVLTNTTFGVKKIDPNWVDAARTLGSSKVQTFYKVMLPAAVPYIMNGVRIGLGVGWMCIVASELYASYGGGIGYFVGLQASIGYWPNVFAGIIVIAILGLLTTGVADYVHKIISKRMGME
;
A
#
# COMPACT_ATOMS: atom_id res chain seq x y z
N MET A 1 19.58 -30.81 39.97
CA MET A 1 18.74 -30.84 38.75
C MET A 1 17.93 -29.59 38.69
N GLU A 2 18.62 -28.41 38.61
CA GLU A 2 18.00 -27.08 38.49
C GLU A 2 19.08 -26.14 38.00
N GLU A 3 19.34 -26.17 36.70
CA GLU A 3 20.14 -25.15 36.06
C GLU A 3 19.94 -25.18 34.55
N ASN A 4 18.79 -24.69 34.13
CA ASN A 4 18.65 -24.18 32.78
C ASN A 4 17.56 -23.08 32.72
N LYS A 5 17.73 -22.04 33.55
CA LYS A 5 17.01 -20.80 33.37
C LYS A 5 17.56 -20.14 32.12
N SER A 6 16.85 -20.26 31.02
CA SER A 6 17.20 -19.66 29.76
C SER A 6 17.50 -18.15 29.95
N ILE A 7 18.51 -17.65 29.25
CA ILE A 7 18.93 -16.25 29.21
C ILE A 7 17.75 -15.28 29.02
N LEU A 8 16.64 -15.76 28.46
CA LEU A 8 15.39 -15.02 28.31
C LEU A 8 14.59 -14.81 29.61
N SER A 9 14.86 -15.60 30.67
CA SER A 9 14.19 -15.44 32.00
C SER A 9 14.90 -14.42 32.89
N SER A 10 16.13 -14.03 32.60
CA SER A 10 16.88 -13.01 33.33
C SER A 10 16.52 -11.57 32.93
N LEU A 11 15.88 -11.37 31.82
CA LEU A 11 15.21 -10.12 31.48
C LEU A 11 13.86 -10.14 32.20
N ASN A 12 13.74 -9.40 33.28
CA ASN A 12 12.53 -9.21 34.08
C ASN A 12 11.43 -8.62 33.17
N TYR A 13 10.85 -9.50 32.31
CA TYR A 13 9.90 -9.11 31.27
C TYR A 13 8.51 -8.98 31.89
N ASP A 14 8.19 -7.76 32.30
CA ASP A 14 6.84 -7.41 32.69
C ASP A 14 5.97 -7.24 31.43
N LYS A 15 5.07 -8.24 31.18
CA LYS A 15 4.13 -8.21 30.06
C LYS A 15 3.20 -6.98 30.06
N ASN A 16 3.04 -6.35 31.23
CA ASN A 16 2.16 -5.19 31.42
C ASN A 16 2.91 -3.86 31.16
N ASN A 17 4.23 -3.86 31.11
CA ASN A 17 4.99 -2.64 30.88
C ASN A 17 5.05 -2.31 29.38
N ARG A 18 4.39 -1.22 28.98
CA ARG A 18 4.31 -0.73 27.59
C ARG A 18 5.72 -0.49 26.98
N TYR A 19 6.67 -0.04 27.79
CA TYR A 19 8.06 0.22 27.39
C TYR A 19 8.81 -1.07 27.01
N HIS A 20 8.70 -2.14 27.80
CA HIS A 20 9.32 -3.43 27.52
C HIS A 20 8.76 -4.08 26.24
N ARG A 21 7.46 -3.90 25.95
CA ARG A 21 6.86 -4.34 24.69
C ARG A 21 7.46 -3.64 23.47
N TRP A 22 7.64 -2.33 23.55
CA TRP A 22 8.21 -1.54 22.46
C TRP A 22 9.67 -1.92 22.19
N ILE A 23 10.49 -2.08 23.22
CA ILE A 23 11.90 -2.53 23.09
C ILE A 23 11.96 -3.91 22.47
N ARG A 24 11.17 -4.86 22.97
CA ARG A 24 11.13 -6.22 22.42
C ARG A 24 10.72 -6.22 20.95
N THR A 25 9.67 -5.50 20.59
CA THR A 25 9.24 -5.41 19.19
C THR A 25 10.33 -4.79 18.33
N GLY A 26 10.98 -3.73 18.79
CA GLY A 26 12.10 -3.10 18.10
C GLY A 26 13.28 -4.07 17.88
N ILE A 27 13.68 -4.81 18.92
CA ILE A 27 14.76 -5.82 18.83
C ILE A 27 14.39 -6.93 17.82
N ILE A 28 13.16 -7.47 17.91
CA ILE A 28 12.72 -8.53 17.00
C ILE A 28 12.69 -8.02 15.55
N THR A 29 12.19 -6.80 15.32
CA THR A 29 12.18 -6.20 13.99
C THR A 29 13.60 -6.00 13.46
N LEU A 30 14.51 -5.49 14.28
CA LEU A 30 15.91 -5.31 13.90
C LEU A 30 16.58 -6.65 13.55
N LEU A 31 16.41 -7.67 14.40
CA LEU A 31 16.92 -9.01 14.15
C LEU A 31 16.36 -9.61 12.85
N SER A 32 15.07 -9.45 12.58
CA SER A 32 14.47 -9.94 11.34
C SER A 32 15.04 -9.25 10.10
N LEU A 33 15.29 -7.93 10.16
CA LEU A 33 15.94 -7.19 9.09
C LEU A 33 17.38 -7.63 8.87
N ILE A 34 18.15 -7.85 9.95
CA ILE A 34 19.52 -8.38 9.86
C ILE A 34 19.51 -9.76 9.20
N VAL A 35 18.62 -10.65 9.62
CA VAL A 35 18.50 -12.00 9.01
C VAL A 35 18.17 -11.89 7.52
N LEU A 36 17.26 -11.01 7.13
CA LEU A 36 16.89 -10.80 5.73
C LEU A 36 18.09 -10.31 4.90
N VAL A 37 18.87 -9.35 5.41
CA VAL A 37 20.08 -8.84 4.72
C VAL A 37 21.15 -9.92 4.65
N LEU A 38 21.35 -10.72 5.70
CA LEU A 38 22.29 -11.83 5.70
C LEU A 38 21.89 -12.94 4.72
N LEU A 39 20.60 -13.26 4.62
CA LEU A 39 20.09 -14.21 3.63
C LEU A 39 20.34 -13.69 2.21
N TRP A 40 20.01 -12.43 1.93
CA TRP A 40 20.30 -11.82 0.63
C TRP A 40 21.80 -11.86 0.32
N TRP A 41 22.67 -11.51 1.28
CA TRP A 41 24.12 -11.56 1.10
C TRP A 41 24.60 -12.97 0.76
N ASN A 42 24.16 -13.98 1.52
CA ASN A 42 24.52 -15.38 1.24
C ASN A 42 24.07 -15.84 -0.15
N ILE A 43 22.81 -15.50 -0.55
CA ILE A 43 22.28 -15.82 -1.87
C ILE A 43 23.14 -15.15 -2.96
N ALA A 44 23.52 -13.89 -2.80
CA ALA A 44 24.38 -13.18 -3.74
C ALA A 44 25.77 -13.82 -3.89
N LEU A 45 26.33 -14.35 -2.80
CA LEU A 45 27.62 -15.05 -2.82
C LEU A 45 27.54 -16.43 -3.47
N ILE A 46 26.47 -17.20 -3.17
CA ILE A 46 26.27 -18.56 -3.70
C ILE A 46 25.96 -18.53 -5.19
N VAL A 47 25.03 -17.67 -5.61
CA VAL A 47 24.58 -17.60 -7.01
C VAL A 47 25.63 -16.94 -7.89
N SER A 48 26.42 -16.00 -7.33
CA SER A 48 27.57 -15.34 -7.97
C SER A 48 27.30 -14.79 -9.38
N THR A 49 26.05 -14.39 -9.67
CA THR A 49 25.66 -13.78 -10.94
C THR A 49 25.61 -12.26 -10.83
N PRO A 50 25.93 -11.52 -11.91
CA PRO A 50 25.76 -10.06 -11.93
C PRO A 50 24.34 -9.61 -11.59
N ALA A 51 23.33 -10.45 -11.88
CA ALA A 51 21.92 -10.16 -11.67
C ALA A 51 21.50 -10.10 -10.20
N ILE A 52 22.31 -10.64 -9.28
CA ILE A 52 22.04 -10.56 -7.82
C ILE A 52 23.22 -9.85 -7.16
N PRO A 53 23.19 -8.52 -7.06
CA PRO A 53 24.26 -7.74 -6.44
C PRO A 53 24.28 -7.96 -4.92
N THR A 54 25.48 -7.83 -4.34
CA THR A 54 25.61 -7.83 -2.89
C THR A 54 24.99 -6.58 -2.26
N PRO A 55 24.53 -6.64 -1.00
CA PRO A 55 24.01 -5.48 -0.28
C PRO A 55 24.95 -4.25 -0.32
N GLY A 56 26.28 -4.46 -0.22
CA GLY A 56 27.26 -3.38 -0.30
C GLY A 56 27.22 -2.65 -1.64
N ARG A 57 27.28 -3.39 -2.77
CA ARG A 57 27.19 -2.78 -4.12
C ARG A 57 25.89 -2.03 -4.34
N THR A 58 24.79 -2.56 -3.78
CA THR A 58 23.48 -1.90 -3.87
C THR A 58 23.43 -0.62 -3.05
N TRP A 59 24.10 -0.62 -1.88
CA TRP A 59 24.22 0.58 -1.03
C TRP A 59 25.03 1.67 -1.73
N ASP A 60 26.19 1.32 -2.31
CA ASP A 60 27.01 2.27 -3.05
C ASP A 60 26.21 2.88 -4.22
N ALA A 61 25.50 2.04 -4.99
CA ALA A 61 24.63 2.47 -6.06
C ALA A 61 23.50 3.41 -5.55
N LEU A 62 22.91 3.11 -4.40
CA LEU A 62 21.89 3.96 -3.80
C LEU A 62 22.44 5.35 -3.45
N VAL A 63 23.64 5.42 -2.82
CA VAL A 63 24.31 6.69 -2.49
C VAL A 63 24.61 7.49 -3.75
N ASP A 64 25.16 6.84 -4.77
CA ASP A 64 25.50 7.48 -6.04
C ASP A 64 24.26 8.05 -6.73
N LEU A 65 23.15 7.30 -6.77
CA LEU A 65 21.89 7.75 -7.38
C LEU A 65 21.27 8.96 -6.68
N PHE A 66 21.41 9.06 -5.38
CA PHE A 66 20.92 10.23 -4.63
C PHE A 66 21.85 11.44 -4.73
N THR A 67 23.17 11.22 -4.93
CA THR A 67 24.18 12.26 -4.97
C THR A 67 24.39 12.79 -6.38
N TYR A 68 24.58 11.92 -7.34
CA TYR A 68 24.95 12.26 -8.73
C TYR A 68 23.79 12.08 -9.71
N GLY A 69 22.76 11.30 -9.34
CA GLY A 69 21.66 10.96 -10.20
C GLY A 69 21.97 9.78 -11.13
N ASP A 70 21.03 9.50 -12.02
CA ASP A 70 21.15 8.43 -13.00
C ASP A 70 21.69 8.97 -14.33
N ALA A 71 22.88 8.57 -14.72
CA ALA A 71 23.54 9.01 -15.95
C ALA A 71 22.79 8.55 -17.22
N VAL A 72 21.99 7.47 -17.14
CA VAL A 72 21.29 6.91 -18.30
C VAL A 72 20.01 7.69 -18.62
N SER A 73 19.21 7.97 -17.60
CA SER A 73 17.99 8.78 -17.76
C SER A 73 18.24 10.30 -17.71
N GLY A 74 19.40 10.71 -17.21
CA GLY A 74 19.71 12.13 -16.96
C GLY A 74 18.90 12.75 -15.81
N MET A 75 18.24 11.92 -14.98
CA MET A 75 17.37 12.33 -13.89
C MET A 75 17.95 11.95 -12.54
N THR A 76 17.67 12.73 -11.51
CA THR A 76 18.00 12.38 -10.14
C THR A 76 17.00 11.37 -9.57
N MET A 77 17.42 10.57 -8.57
CA MET A 77 16.50 9.65 -7.89
C MET A 77 15.30 10.40 -7.28
N TRP A 78 15.51 11.62 -6.78
CA TRP A 78 14.44 12.48 -6.29
C TRP A 78 13.39 12.82 -7.36
N ALA A 79 13.82 13.03 -8.60
CA ALA A 79 12.89 13.32 -9.71
C ALA A 79 12.05 12.08 -10.03
N HIS A 80 12.63 10.87 -10.03
CA HIS A 80 11.90 9.63 -10.21
C HIS A 80 10.89 9.39 -9.07
N ILE A 81 11.30 9.58 -7.82
CA ILE A 81 10.42 9.46 -6.64
C ILE A 81 9.23 10.41 -6.78
N TRP A 82 9.49 11.67 -7.11
CA TRP A 82 8.45 12.68 -7.22
C TRP A 82 7.46 12.39 -8.36
N ALA A 83 7.95 11.88 -9.49
CA ALA A 83 7.12 11.50 -10.62
C ALA A 83 6.16 10.35 -10.25
N SER A 84 6.67 9.28 -9.64
CA SER A 84 5.84 8.16 -9.16
C SER A 84 4.86 8.61 -8.08
N LEU A 85 5.31 9.41 -7.12
CA LEU A 85 4.48 9.87 -6.00
C LEU A 85 3.31 10.74 -6.47
N LYS A 86 3.54 11.66 -7.41
CA LYS A 86 2.47 12.47 -8.01
C LYS A 86 1.41 11.59 -8.68
N ARG A 87 1.82 10.63 -9.52
CA ARG A 87 0.89 9.72 -10.21
C ARG A 87 0.14 8.86 -9.22
N PHE A 88 0.84 8.32 -8.24
CA PHE A 88 0.26 7.48 -7.19
C PHE A 88 -0.80 8.23 -6.37
N ILE A 89 -0.47 9.43 -5.86
CA ILE A 89 -1.41 10.25 -5.08
C ILE A 89 -2.61 10.66 -5.93
N SER A 90 -2.40 11.05 -7.19
CA SER A 90 -3.50 11.38 -8.09
C SER A 90 -4.44 10.19 -8.30
N GLY A 91 -3.88 9.01 -8.57
CA GLY A 91 -4.66 7.77 -8.72
C GLY A 91 -5.39 7.38 -7.43
N PHE A 92 -4.73 7.51 -6.29
CA PHE A 92 -5.33 7.27 -4.97
C PHE A 92 -6.53 8.17 -4.71
N ILE A 93 -6.39 9.49 -4.92
CA ILE A 93 -7.48 10.44 -4.70
C ILE A 93 -8.67 10.13 -5.62
N ILE A 94 -8.44 9.88 -6.91
CA ILE A 94 -9.51 9.53 -7.86
C ILE A 94 -10.19 8.22 -7.43
N ALA A 95 -9.42 7.20 -7.06
CA ALA A 95 -9.96 5.92 -6.59
C ALA A 95 -10.85 6.10 -5.37
N MET A 96 -10.41 6.90 -4.39
CA MET A 96 -11.18 7.19 -3.17
C MET A 96 -12.49 7.92 -3.47
N LEU A 97 -12.43 8.94 -4.34
CA LEU A 97 -13.62 9.72 -4.73
C LEU A 97 -14.67 8.88 -5.45
N ILE A 98 -14.29 7.80 -6.10
CA ILE A 98 -15.22 6.90 -6.81
C ILE A 98 -15.59 5.70 -5.92
N ALA A 99 -14.61 5.00 -5.35
CA ALA A 99 -14.85 3.73 -4.66
C ALA A 99 -15.60 3.90 -3.33
N VAL A 100 -15.33 4.95 -2.56
CA VAL A 100 -16.01 5.16 -1.28
C VAL A 100 -17.50 5.48 -1.47
N PRO A 101 -17.90 6.49 -2.26
CA PRO A 101 -19.32 6.76 -2.49
C PRO A 101 -20.04 5.57 -3.12
N PHE A 102 -19.43 4.92 -4.10
CA PHE A 102 -20.03 3.76 -4.76
C PHE A 102 -20.17 2.57 -3.79
N GLY A 103 -19.15 2.31 -2.95
CA GLY A 103 -19.22 1.27 -1.91
C GLY A 103 -20.27 1.53 -0.84
N LEU A 104 -20.45 2.80 -0.43
CA LEU A 104 -21.51 3.20 0.49
C LEU A 104 -22.90 2.95 -0.14
N LEU A 105 -23.08 3.31 -1.41
CA LEU A 105 -24.32 3.07 -2.14
C LEU A 105 -24.63 1.58 -2.28
N LEU A 106 -23.65 0.75 -2.65
CA LEU A 106 -23.78 -0.71 -2.75
C LEU A 106 -24.07 -1.37 -1.39
N GLY A 107 -23.51 -0.82 -0.33
CA GLY A 107 -23.78 -1.28 1.04
C GLY A 107 -25.19 -0.93 1.51
N TYR A 108 -25.69 0.25 1.13
CA TYR A 108 -27.00 0.77 1.52
C TYR A 108 -28.15 0.16 0.69
N SER A 109 -27.99 0.01 -0.63
CA SER A 109 -29.03 -0.43 -1.55
C SER A 109 -28.81 -1.87 -2.01
N LYS A 110 -29.70 -2.78 -1.59
CA LYS A 110 -29.68 -4.20 -2.02
C LYS A 110 -29.87 -4.33 -3.53
N THR A 111 -30.81 -3.59 -4.10
CA THR A 111 -31.11 -3.61 -5.55
C THR A 111 -29.91 -3.14 -6.38
N LEU A 112 -29.27 -2.03 -5.98
CA LEU A 112 -28.09 -1.53 -6.70
C LEU A 112 -26.94 -2.53 -6.63
N LYS A 113 -26.80 -3.18 -5.49
CA LYS A 113 -25.78 -4.23 -5.32
C LYS A 113 -26.03 -5.42 -6.23
N GLU A 114 -27.25 -5.97 -6.22
CA GLU A 114 -27.65 -7.10 -7.08
C GLU A 114 -27.46 -6.79 -8.56
N PHE A 115 -27.74 -5.56 -8.97
CA PHE A 115 -27.50 -5.09 -10.34
C PHE A 115 -26.01 -4.98 -10.69
N SER A 116 -25.17 -4.52 -9.75
CA SER A 116 -23.75 -4.25 -10.02
C SER A 116 -22.85 -5.48 -9.81
N ASP A 117 -23.24 -6.43 -8.93
CA ASP A 117 -22.41 -7.59 -8.57
C ASP A 117 -21.94 -8.41 -9.79
N PRO A 118 -22.76 -8.74 -10.81
CA PRO A 118 -22.27 -9.54 -11.93
C PRO A 118 -21.15 -8.86 -12.71
N ALA A 119 -21.25 -7.54 -12.94
CA ALA A 119 -20.22 -6.77 -13.63
C ALA A 119 -18.93 -6.68 -12.77
N LEU A 120 -19.07 -6.43 -11.47
CA LEU A 120 -17.94 -6.33 -10.54
C LEU A 120 -17.22 -7.69 -10.39
N GLU A 121 -17.96 -8.80 -10.37
CA GLU A 121 -17.38 -10.14 -10.27
C GLU A 121 -16.61 -10.56 -11.52
N ILE A 122 -17.02 -10.12 -12.70
CA ILE A 122 -16.31 -10.36 -13.96
C ILE A 122 -15.01 -9.54 -14.03
N ILE A 123 -15.04 -8.27 -13.58
CA ILE A 123 -13.89 -7.36 -13.74
C ILE A 123 -12.85 -7.58 -12.62
N ARG A 124 -13.28 -7.92 -11.40
CA ARG A 124 -12.41 -8.08 -10.22
C ARG A 124 -11.23 -9.04 -10.40
N PRO A 125 -11.36 -10.22 -11.04
CA PRO A 125 -10.25 -11.14 -11.25
C PRO A 125 -9.19 -10.61 -12.22
N ILE A 126 -9.49 -9.59 -13.02
CA ILE A 126 -8.54 -9.03 -13.99
C ILE A 126 -7.49 -8.25 -13.23
N ALA A 127 -6.24 -8.73 -13.27
CA ALA A 127 -5.13 -8.03 -12.62
C ALA A 127 -4.99 -6.61 -13.17
N PRO A 128 -4.90 -5.57 -12.31
CA PRO A 128 -4.81 -4.17 -12.75
C PRO A 128 -3.66 -3.92 -13.75
N ILE A 129 -2.55 -4.65 -13.61
CA ILE A 129 -1.41 -4.57 -14.51
C ILE A 129 -1.74 -4.94 -15.96
N ALA A 130 -2.70 -5.84 -16.18
CA ALA A 130 -3.11 -6.23 -17.54
C ALA A 130 -3.73 -5.05 -18.32
N TRP A 131 -4.25 -4.05 -17.63
CA TRP A 131 -4.76 -2.82 -18.23
C TRP A 131 -3.66 -1.82 -18.61
N ALA A 132 -2.42 -1.99 -18.09
CA ALA A 132 -1.35 -1.02 -18.29
C ALA A 132 -1.05 -0.74 -19.76
N PRO A 133 -0.80 -1.73 -20.65
CA PRO A 133 -0.54 -1.44 -22.07
C PRO A 133 -1.70 -0.72 -22.74
N VAL A 134 -2.95 -1.17 -22.49
CA VAL A 134 -4.15 -0.57 -23.09
C VAL A 134 -4.30 0.89 -22.67
N LEU A 135 -4.15 1.18 -21.39
CA LEU A 135 -4.31 2.55 -20.86
C LEU A 135 -3.15 3.45 -21.28
N LEU A 136 -1.92 2.95 -21.31
CA LEU A 136 -0.77 3.72 -21.77
C LEU A 136 -0.92 4.16 -23.24
N PHE A 137 -1.38 3.26 -24.10
CA PHE A 137 -1.58 3.57 -25.52
C PHE A 137 -2.84 4.41 -25.78
N SER A 138 -3.90 4.24 -24.98
CA SER A 138 -5.17 4.97 -25.17
C SER A 138 -5.16 6.39 -24.62
N VAL A 139 -4.59 6.60 -23.42
CA VAL A 139 -4.65 7.89 -22.71
C VAL A 139 -3.27 8.50 -22.43
N GLY A 140 -2.21 7.84 -22.91
CA GLY A 140 -0.84 8.32 -22.83
C GLY A 140 -0.12 8.01 -21.52
N TYR A 141 1.19 8.29 -21.51
CA TYR A 141 2.11 7.92 -20.43
C TYR A 141 1.94 8.72 -19.12
N THR A 142 1.16 9.79 -19.13
CA THR A 142 0.84 10.55 -17.91
C THR A 142 -0.36 9.96 -17.20
N TRP A 143 -1.46 9.76 -17.91
CA TRP A 143 -2.73 9.29 -17.36
C TRP A 143 -2.83 7.78 -17.25
N GLY A 144 -2.18 7.03 -18.14
CA GLY A 144 -2.20 5.57 -18.13
C GLY A 144 -1.80 4.98 -16.77
N PRO A 145 -0.62 5.30 -16.22
CA PRO A 145 -0.21 4.80 -14.91
C PRO A 145 -1.16 5.23 -13.78
N ILE A 146 -1.70 6.46 -13.84
CA ILE A 146 -2.67 6.95 -12.87
C ILE A 146 -3.92 6.07 -12.86
N LEU A 147 -4.46 5.75 -14.04
CA LEU A 147 -5.67 4.92 -14.15
C LEU A 147 -5.43 3.47 -13.73
N VAL A 148 -4.23 2.91 -13.96
CA VAL A 148 -3.86 1.59 -13.44
C VAL A 148 -3.88 1.58 -11.92
N VAL A 149 -3.37 2.63 -11.27
CA VAL A 149 -3.46 2.81 -9.82
C VAL A 149 -4.92 2.92 -9.37
N VAL A 150 -5.74 3.68 -10.08
CA VAL A 150 -7.18 3.80 -9.78
C VAL A 150 -7.84 2.43 -9.76
N ILE A 151 -7.62 1.60 -10.79
CA ILE A 151 -8.19 0.24 -10.87
C ILE A 151 -7.69 -0.62 -9.70
N GLY A 152 -6.40 -0.55 -9.38
CA GLY A 152 -5.79 -1.32 -8.30
C GLY A 152 -6.34 -0.99 -6.91
N ILE A 153 -6.60 0.28 -6.64
CA ILE A 153 -7.12 0.74 -5.34
C ILE A 153 -8.64 0.60 -5.26
N PHE A 154 -9.33 0.73 -6.38
CA PHE A 154 -10.80 0.76 -6.45
C PHE A 154 -11.43 -0.47 -5.78
N PHE A 155 -11.06 -1.68 -6.18
CA PHE A 155 -11.71 -2.90 -5.68
C PHE A 155 -11.50 -3.17 -4.19
N PRO A 156 -10.29 -3.05 -3.61
CA PRO A 156 -10.10 -3.17 -2.16
C PRO A 156 -10.94 -2.17 -1.37
N VAL A 157 -10.95 -0.90 -1.79
CA VAL A 157 -11.73 0.15 -1.11
C VAL A 157 -13.23 -0.09 -1.25
N LEU A 158 -13.71 -0.38 -2.47
CA LEU A 158 -15.11 -0.67 -2.75
C LEU A 158 -15.64 -1.82 -1.89
N THR A 159 -14.91 -2.94 -1.89
CA THR A 159 -15.32 -4.15 -1.17
C THR A 159 -15.38 -3.93 0.34
N ASN A 160 -14.34 -3.31 0.91
CA ASN A 160 -14.31 -3.02 2.34
C ASN A 160 -15.36 -1.99 2.75
N THR A 161 -15.59 -0.97 1.94
CA THR A 161 -16.65 0.04 2.20
C THR A 161 -18.03 -0.60 2.18
N THR A 162 -18.32 -1.40 1.14
CA THR A 162 -19.61 -2.13 1.02
C THR A 162 -19.81 -3.08 2.19
N PHE A 163 -18.77 -3.82 2.58
CA PHE A 163 -18.81 -4.71 3.72
C PHE A 163 -19.04 -3.94 5.02
N GLY A 164 -18.37 -2.81 5.21
CA GLY A 164 -18.50 -1.97 6.40
C GLY A 164 -19.95 -1.52 6.63
N VAL A 165 -20.61 -1.03 5.59
CA VAL A 165 -22.03 -0.61 5.67
C VAL A 165 -22.94 -1.79 6.03
N LYS A 166 -22.67 -2.99 5.50
CA LYS A 166 -23.48 -4.19 5.78
C LYS A 166 -23.28 -4.77 7.17
N LYS A 167 -22.15 -4.48 7.80
CA LYS A 167 -21.82 -4.95 9.15
C LYS A 167 -22.39 -4.06 10.26
N ILE A 168 -23.03 -2.95 9.93
CA ILE A 168 -23.66 -2.08 10.92
C ILE A 168 -24.82 -2.82 11.59
N ASP A 169 -24.85 -2.80 12.91
CA ASP A 169 -25.93 -3.39 13.69
C ASP A 169 -27.27 -2.71 13.32
N PRO A 170 -28.28 -3.46 12.84
CA PRO A 170 -29.59 -2.92 12.54
C PRO A 170 -30.21 -2.16 13.70
N ASN A 171 -29.93 -2.57 14.93
CA ASN A 171 -30.45 -1.91 16.12
C ASN A 171 -30.04 -0.44 16.22
N TRP A 172 -28.84 -0.08 15.77
CA TRP A 172 -28.40 1.32 15.75
C TRP A 172 -29.20 2.17 14.77
N VAL A 173 -29.53 1.58 13.60
CA VAL A 173 -30.35 2.22 12.57
C VAL A 173 -31.78 2.41 13.07
N ASP A 174 -32.34 1.39 13.71
CA ASP A 174 -33.71 1.41 14.23
C ASP A 174 -33.83 2.35 15.42
N ALA A 175 -32.87 2.38 16.34
CA ALA A 175 -32.81 3.35 17.43
C ALA A 175 -32.79 4.80 16.90
N ALA A 176 -31.96 5.08 15.89
CA ALA A 176 -31.91 6.40 15.28
C ALA A 176 -33.27 6.81 14.67
N ARG A 177 -33.95 5.87 14.02
CA ARG A 177 -35.31 6.11 13.45
C ARG A 177 -36.35 6.35 14.53
N THR A 178 -36.31 5.58 15.63
CA THR A 178 -37.21 5.77 16.78
C THR A 178 -37.03 7.16 17.40
N LEU A 179 -35.79 7.68 17.39
CA LEU A 179 -35.48 9.05 17.80
C LEU A 179 -35.87 10.13 16.76
N GLY A 180 -36.57 9.75 15.68
CA GLY A 180 -37.08 10.68 14.66
C GLY A 180 -36.06 11.11 13.61
N SER A 181 -34.91 10.42 13.48
CA SER A 181 -33.93 10.80 12.47
C SER A 181 -34.43 10.43 11.05
N SER A 182 -34.24 11.36 10.10
CA SER A 182 -34.50 11.11 8.68
C SER A 182 -33.51 10.10 8.10
N LYS A 183 -33.84 9.48 6.93
CA LYS A 183 -32.96 8.55 6.23
C LYS A 183 -31.56 9.14 5.97
N VAL A 184 -31.49 10.42 5.60
CA VAL A 184 -30.25 11.14 5.34
C VAL A 184 -29.47 11.35 6.63
N GLN A 185 -30.13 11.73 7.72
CA GLN A 185 -29.50 11.89 9.03
C GLN A 185 -28.95 10.56 9.57
N THR A 186 -29.71 9.48 9.44
CA THR A 186 -29.27 8.13 9.82
C THR A 186 -28.04 7.71 9.02
N PHE A 187 -28.04 8.00 7.71
CA PHE A 187 -26.87 7.69 6.86
C PHE A 187 -25.61 8.44 7.31
N TYR A 188 -25.67 9.78 7.45
CA TYR A 188 -24.49 10.57 7.78
C TYR A 188 -24.08 10.49 9.25
N LYS A 189 -25.03 10.32 10.21
CA LYS A 189 -24.73 10.34 11.64
C LYS A 189 -24.47 8.96 12.24
N VAL A 190 -24.96 7.89 11.60
CA VAL A 190 -24.85 6.51 12.11
C VAL A 190 -24.07 5.64 11.15
N MET A 191 -24.54 5.50 9.89
CA MET A 191 -23.97 4.52 8.97
C MET A 191 -22.57 4.90 8.49
N LEU A 192 -22.36 6.15 8.07
CA LEU A 192 -21.07 6.60 7.56
C LEU A 192 -19.98 6.54 8.66
N PRO A 193 -20.17 7.06 9.88
CA PRO A 193 -19.18 6.89 10.94
C PRO A 193 -18.88 5.43 11.27
N ALA A 194 -19.91 4.59 11.38
CA ALA A 194 -19.72 3.15 11.66
C ALA A 194 -18.97 2.40 10.54
N ALA A 195 -19.06 2.86 9.29
CA ALA A 195 -18.33 2.27 8.16
C ALA A 195 -16.86 2.73 8.08
N VAL A 196 -16.47 3.84 8.71
CA VAL A 196 -15.10 4.43 8.59
C VAL A 196 -13.99 3.43 8.87
N PRO A 197 -14.01 2.58 9.91
CA PRO A 197 -12.93 1.62 10.16
C PRO A 197 -12.73 0.65 8.99
N TYR A 198 -13.81 0.21 8.39
CA TYR A 198 -13.78 -0.67 7.22
C TYR A 198 -13.26 0.05 5.97
N ILE A 199 -13.67 1.31 5.77
CA ILE A 199 -13.12 2.16 4.70
C ILE A 199 -11.61 2.27 4.87
N MET A 200 -11.13 2.56 6.07
CA MET A 200 -9.70 2.68 6.35
C MET A 200 -8.94 1.37 6.15
N ASN A 201 -9.56 0.22 6.46
CA ASN A 201 -8.98 -1.08 6.12
C ASN A 201 -8.86 -1.27 4.60
N GLY A 202 -9.89 -0.89 3.85
CA GLY A 202 -9.86 -0.86 2.37
C GLY A 202 -8.78 0.05 1.82
N VAL A 203 -8.59 1.23 2.40
CA VAL A 203 -7.52 2.18 2.07
C VAL A 203 -6.16 1.54 2.28
N ARG A 204 -5.93 0.92 3.43
CA ARG A 204 -4.66 0.26 3.75
C ARG A 204 -4.28 -0.81 2.73
N ILE A 205 -5.22 -1.71 2.41
CA ILE A 205 -5.02 -2.75 1.39
C ILE A 205 -4.81 -2.12 0.01
N GLY A 206 -5.65 -1.12 -0.33
CA GLY A 206 -5.58 -0.40 -1.59
C GLY A 206 -4.25 0.32 -1.82
N LEU A 207 -3.66 0.93 -0.79
CA LEU A 207 -2.34 1.57 -0.90
C LEU A 207 -1.25 0.56 -1.28
N GLY A 208 -1.22 -0.62 -0.68
CA GLY A 208 -0.27 -1.67 -1.05
C GLY A 208 -0.43 -2.12 -2.49
N VAL A 209 -1.66 -2.40 -2.93
CA VAL A 209 -1.96 -2.77 -4.32
C VAL A 209 -1.63 -1.61 -5.28
N GLY A 210 -1.93 -0.38 -4.91
CA GLY A 210 -1.64 0.82 -5.70
C GLY A 210 -0.15 0.99 -5.98
N TRP A 211 0.73 0.72 -4.99
CA TRP A 211 2.18 0.73 -5.21
C TRP A 211 2.64 -0.35 -6.19
N MET A 212 2.10 -1.55 -6.12
CA MET A 212 2.37 -2.59 -7.12
C MET A 212 1.93 -2.14 -8.52
N CYS A 213 0.76 -1.49 -8.61
CA CYS A 213 0.20 -1.01 -9.86
C CYS A 213 1.02 0.12 -10.50
N ILE A 214 1.45 1.13 -9.72
CA ILE A 214 2.23 2.25 -10.27
C ILE A 214 3.59 1.78 -10.79
N VAL A 215 4.32 1.00 -10.00
CA VAL A 215 5.63 0.47 -10.41
C VAL A 215 5.50 -0.39 -11.66
N ALA A 216 4.54 -1.30 -11.67
CA ALA A 216 4.34 -2.20 -12.80
C ALA A 216 3.89 -1.45 -14.08
N SER A 217 3.06 -0.42 -13.96
CA SER A 217 2.67 0.40 -15.12
C SER A 217 3.80 1.28 -15.63
N GLU A 218 4.65 1.80 -14.75
CA GLU A 218 5.81 2.61 -15.13
C GLU A 218 6.90 1.79 -15.82
N LEU A 219 6.98 0.46 -15.61
CA LEU A 219 7.87 -0.42 -16.37
C LEU A 219 7.61 -0.37 -17.88
N TYR A 220 6.36 -0.10 -18.29
CA TYR A 220 5.98 0.04 -19.70
C TYR A 220 6.05 1.49 -20.20
N ALA A 221 6.25 2.46 -19.31
CA ALA A 221 6.30 3.87 -19.68
C ALA A 221 7.68 4.21 -20.25
N SER A 222 7.70 4.82 -21.44
CA SER A 222 8.96 5.20 -22.11
C SER A 222 9.42 6.62 -21.75
N TYR A 223 8.63 7.41 -21.03
CA TYR A 223 8.88 8.84 -20.81
C TYR A 223 8.39 9.32 -19.43
N GLY A 224 8.95 10.46 -18.98
CA GLY A 224 8.44 11.23 -17.86
C GLY A 224 8.90 10.78 -16.48
N GLY A 225 9.92 9.93 -16.41
CA GLY A 225 10.49 9.45 -15.15
C GLY A 225 9.52 8.55 -14.38
N GLY A 226 9.93 8.18 -13.18
CA GLY A 226 9.22 7.26 -12.29
C GLY A 226 10.18 6.16 -11.83
N ILE A 227 9.93 5.59 -10.66
CA ILE A 227 10.83 4.59 -10.08
C ILE A 227 10.69 3.27 -10.86
N GLY A 228 9.47 2.92 -11.30
CA GLY A 228 9.25 1.76 -12.14
C GLY A 228 9.96 1.91 -13.50
N TYR A 229 9.86 3.07 -14.15
CA TYR A 229 10.61 3.39 -15.37
C TYR A 229 12.12 3.26 -15.15
N PHE A 230 12.65 3.85 -14.08
CA PHE A 230 14.06 3.75 -13.70
C PHE A 230 14.50 2.29 -13.55
N VAL A 231 13.76 1.48 -12.78
CA VAL A 231 14.07 0.04 -12.59
C VAL A 231 14.06 -0.71 -13.92
N GLY A 232 13.07 -0.47 -14.78
CA GLY A 232 13.00 -1.08 -16.10
C GLY A 232 14.17 -0.70 -17.01
N LEU A 233 14.55 0.58 -17.01
CA LEU A 233 15.67 1.10 -17.78
C LEU A 233 16.99 0.47 -17.32
N GLN A 234 17.25 0.44 -16.01
CA GLN A 234 18.48 -0.14 -15.46
C GLN A 234 18.55 -1.65 -15.69
N ALA A 235 17.42 -2.34 -15.62
CA ALA A 235 17.35 -3.78 -15.94
C ALA A 235 17.65 -4.06 -17.40
N SER A 236 17.19 -3.21 -18.33
CA SER A 236 17.42 -3.38 -19.78
C SER A 236 18.89 -3.26 -20.19
N ILE A 237 19.66 -2.48 -19.44
CA ILE A 237 21.10 -2.32 -19.65
C ILE A 237 21.97 -3.25 -18.78
N GLY A 238 21.32 -4.07 -17.92
CA GLY A 238 22.01 -5.03 -17.06
C GLY A 238 22.69 -4.42 -15.82
N TYR A 239 22.33 -3.18 -15.41
CA TYR A 239 22.96 -2.53 -14.27
C TYR A 239 22.19 -2.84 -12.97
N TRP A 240 22.34 -4.07 -12.53
CA TRP A 240 21.58 -4.67 -11.43
C TRP A 240 21.70 -3.98 -10.06
N PRO A 241 22.86 -3.42 -9.65
CA PRO A 241 22.94 -2.66 -8.40
C PRO A 241 21.91 -1.50 -8.35
N ASN A 242 21.71 -0.79 -9.46
CA ASN A 242 20.72 0.29 -9.55
C ASN A 242 19.29 -0.25 -9.52
N VAL A 243 19.03 -1.40 -10.14
CA VAL A 243 17.71 -2.08 -10.08
C VAL A 243 17.34 -2.36 -8.63
N PHE A 244 18.26 -2.97 -7.86
CA PHE A 244 18.02 -3.27 -6.45
C PHE A 244 17.90 -2.01 -5.59
N ALA A 245 18.69 -0.96 -5.89
CA ALA A 245 18.53 0.34 -5.24
C ALA A 245 17.12 0.91 -5.48
N GLY A 246 16.62 0.85 -6.71
CA GLY A 246 15.23 1.24 -7.04
C GLY A 246 14.18 0.43 -6.29
N ILE A 247 14.36 -0.90 -6.18
CA ILE A 247 13.47 -1.79 -5.40
C ILE A 247 13.46 -1.39 -3.92
N ILE A 248 14.60 -1.05 -3.32
CA ILE A 248 14.68 -0.58 -1.93
C ILE A 248 13.91 0.74 -1.78
N VAL A 249 14.06 1.68 -2.71
CA VAL A 249 13.32 2.95 -2.69
C VAL A 249 11.82 2.71 -2.76
N ILE A 250 11.35 1.80 -3.63
CA ILE A 250 9.93 1.40 -3.72
C ILE A 250 9.44 0.85 -2.38
N ALA A 251 10.21 -0.05 -1.76
CA ALA A 251 9.86 -0.64 -0.47
C ALA A 251 9.73 0.43 0.64
N ILE A 252 10.67 1.37 0.70
CA ILE A 252 10.63 2.49 1.66
C ILE A 252 9.39 3.35 1.44
N LEU A 253 9.08 3.74 0.20
CA LEU A 253 7.92 4.57 -0.10
C LEU A 253 6.60 3.85 0.19
N GLY A 254 6.52 2.55 -0.11
CA GLY A 254 5.38 1.71 0.24
C GLY A 254 5.15 1.64 1.74
N LEU A 255 6.22 1.43 2.53
CA LEU A 255 6.16 1.42 3.99
C LEU A 255 5.76 2.78 4.57
N LEU A 256 6.30 3.88 4.04
CA LEU A 256 5.97 5.23 4.51
C LEU A 256 4.50 5.57 4.26
N THR A 257 4.00 5.31 3.05
CA THR A 257 2.61 5.62 2.71
C THR A 257 1.61 4.76 3.48
N THR A 258 1.90 3.45 3.66
CA THR A 258 1.07 2.55 4.46
C THR A 258 1.14 2.93 5.94
N GLY A 259 2.32 3.31 6.45
CA GLY A 259 2.50 3.76 7.82
C GLY A 259 1.72 5.04 8.13
N VAL A 260 1.67 5.99 7.19
CA VAL A 260 0.83 7.19 7.31
C VAL A 260 -0.64 6.82 7.39
N ALA A 261 -1.11 5.90 6.54
CA ALA A 261 -2.49 5.44 6.58
C ALA A 261 -2.84 4.73 7.90
N ASP A 262 -1.94 3.88 8.43
CA ASP A 262 -2.10 3.22 9.72
C ASP A 262 -2.15 4.23 10.87
N TYR A 263 -1.34 5.26 10.82
CA TYR A 263 -1.36 6.34 11.81
C TYR A 263 -2.68 7.12 11.79
N VAL A 264 -3.14 7.49 10.60
CA VAL A 264 -4.45 8.16 10.42
C VAL A 264 -5.59 7.26 10.90
N HIS A 265 -5.54 5.96 10.56
CA HIS A 265 -6.53 5.00 11.04
C HIS A 265 -6.61 4.96 12.58
N LYS A 266 -5.45 4.87 13.27
CA LYS A 266 -5.40 4.87 14.75
C LYS A 266 -6.00 6.14 15.35
N ILE A 267 -5.71 7.32 14.77
CA ILE A 267 -6.28 8.57 15.25
C ILE A 267 -7.81 8.57 15.13
N ILE A 268 -8.32 8.10 13.97
CA ILE A 268 -9.76 8.05 13.72
C ILE A 268 -10.43 7.06 14.67
N SER A 269 -9.92 5.83 14.79
CA SER A 269 -10.45 4.79 15.67
C SER A 269 -10.51 5.25 17.13
N LYS A 270 -9.44 5.91 17.61
CA LYS A 270 -9.39 6.45 18.98
C LYS A 270 -10.43 7.55 19.21
N ARG A 271 -10.65 8.45 18.24
CA ARG A 271 -11.67 9.51 18.35
C ARG A 271 -13.09 8.95 18.32
N MET A 272 -13.29 7.79 17.72
CA MET A 272 -14.59 7.13 17.61
C MET A 272 -14.87 6.17 18.78
N GLY A 273 -13.97 6.08 19.78
CA GLY A 273 -14.15 5.24 20.97
C GLY A 273 -14.11 3.73 20.68
N MET A 274 -13.41 3.30 19.62
CA MET A 274 -13.32 1.90 19.19
C MET A 274 -12.02 1.22 19.66
N GLU A 275 -11.19 1.89 20.48
CA GLU A 275 -10.00 1.37 21.17
C GLU A 275 -10.12 1.59 22.67
#